data_0be80723cc7f5bdda20cac634b990c59
#
_entry.id   0be80723cc7f5bdda20cac634b990c59
#
_cell.length_a   1.000
_cell.length_b   1.000
_cell.length_c   1.000
_cell.angle_alpha   90.00
_cell.angle_beta   90.00
_cell.angle_gamma   90.00
#
_symmetry.space_group_name_H-M   'P 1'
#
loop_
_entity.id
_entity.type
_entity.pdbx_description
1 polymer ?
#
loop_
_entity_poly.entity_id
_entity_poly.type
_entity_poly.pdbx_seq_one_letter_code
_entity_poly.pdbx_strand_id
1 'polypeptide(L)'
;IRNNPLFQKLNFIDYTDDEKSQIPDIEALITPISNINRLNKALNFENIDTKLLFWCIHPLNVLHIMPKGAKLQNYPMIFQKFFLKTFYNKKYRRMKNLLTEFTSMNACYFMDFENLNYQKMLFDIDLSKDYLPVCCPIPSEEANTGLISADEINICILGRLVKEKVYPLIAVLDNLVNYDTKKKKIVHIIGDGDSKRLINTEKYKNKLDLRFVGTISDISTLHSYMLCHCDIIFAMGTSVIEASGLKIPAVLLPYSYRPIKINKFAYFYEAFDYVLGTNYNLYKEFAQRTF
;
A
#
# COMPACT_ATOMS: atom_id res chain seq x y z
N ILE A 1 -3.98 12.85 15.83
CA ILE A 1 -4.43 11.47 16.13
C ILE A 1 -5.23 11.46 17.43
N ARG A 2 -4.68 11.95 18.59
CA ARG A 2 -5.33 11.93 19.92
C ARG A 2 -6.71 12.59 19.94
N ASN A 3 -6.97 13.58 19.11
CA ASN A 3 -8.23 14.32 19.04
C ASN A 3 -9.29 13.66 18.14
N ASN A 4 -8.97 12.56 17.49
CA ASN A 4 -9.94 11.84 16.65
C ASN A 4 -10.86 10.99 17.54
N PRO A 5 -12.20 11.12 17.42
CA PRO A 5 -13.16 10.36 18.23
C PRO A 5 -12.98 8.84 18.18
N LEU A 6 -12.49 8.30 17.06
CA LEU A 6 -12.18 6.87 16.90
C LEU A 6 -11.10 6.38 17.86
N PHE A 7 -10.22 7.27 18.33
CA PHE A 7 -9.11 6.94 19.21
C PHE A 7 -9.33 7.34 20.67
N GLN A 8 -10.51 7.87 21.02
CA GLN A 8 -10.81 8.29 22.42
C GLN A 8 -10.76 7.12 23.43
N LYS A 9 -10.96 5.88 22.94
CA LYS A 9 -10.87 4.67 23.78
C LYS A 9 -9.45 4.09 23.87
N LEU A 10 -8.47 4.71 23.21
CA LEU A 10 -7.09 4.22 23.23
C LEU A 10 -6.29 4.94 24.32
N ASN A 11 -5.55 4.17 25.09
CA ASN A 11 -4.56 4.71 26.03
C ASN A 11 -3.27 5.01 25.27
N PHE A 12 -2.87 6.27 25.24
CA PHE A 12 -1.62 6.69 24.63
C PHE A 12 -0.52 6.75 25.68
N ILE A 13 0.56 6.01 25.46
CA ILE A 13 1.77 6.05 26.29
C ILE A 13 2.81 6.85 25.51
N ASP A 14 3.27 7.95 26.08
CA ASP A 14 4.38 8.71 25.54
C ASP A 14 5.69 8.04 25.96
N TYR A 15 6.62 7.92 25.04
CA TYR A 15 7.97 7.42 25.34
C TYR A 15 9.03 8.41 24.81
N THR A 16 10.17 8.42 25.47
CA THR A 16 11.35 9.15 25.03
C THR A 16 12.45 8.16 24.66
N ASP A 17 13.36 8.55 23.76
CA ASP A 17 14.51 7.68 23.40
C ASP A 17 15.53 7.55 24.56
N ASP A 18 15.41 8.37 25.61
CA ASP A 18 16.35 8.45 26.71
C ASP A 18 15.99 7.52 27.89
N GLU A 19 14.72 7.18 28.06
CA GLU A 19 14.24 6.30 29.14
C GLU A 19 13.36 5.18 28.60
N LYS A 20 13.59 3.96 29.11
CA LYS A 20 12.74 2.80 28.76
C LYS A 20 11.39 2.92 29.45
N SER A 21 10.33 2.91 28.65
CA SER A 21 8.97 2.89 29.15
C SER A 21 8.60 1.48 29.64
N GLN A 22 7.87 1.45 30.77
CA GLN A 22 7.23 0.21 31.24
C GLN A 22 6.12 -0.17 30.27
N ILE A 23 6.10 -1.44 29.85
CA ILE A 23 4.97 -1.99 29.10
C ILE A 23 3.87 -2.29 30.13
N PRO A 24 2.62 -1.83 29.90
CA PRO A 24 1.51 -2.23 30.75
C PRO A 24 1.32 -3.75 30.66
N ASP A 25 0.57 -4.31 31.61
CA ASP A 25 0.19 -5.71 31.57
C ASP A 25 -0.76 -5.94 30.38
N ILE A 26 -0.23 -6.50 29.30
CA ILE A 26 -0.93 -6.78 28.04
C ILE A 26 -0.58 -8.17 27.55
N GLU A 27 -1.55 -8.86 26.95
CA GLU A 27 -1.35 -10.20 26.42
C GLU A 27 -0.45 -10.21 25.18
N ALA A 28 -0.56 -9.20 24.35
CA ALA A 28 0.20 -9.12 23.10
C ALA A 28 0.56 -7.70 22.70
N LEU A 29 1.78 -7.52 22.17
CA LEU A 29 2.26 -6.31 21.55
C LEU A 29 2.44 -6.56 20.05
N ILE A 30 1.64 -5.88 19.22
CA ILE A 30 1.77 -5.94 17.76
C ILE A 30 2.50 -4.68 17.27
N THR A 31 3.55 -4.86 16.49
CA THR A 31 4.36 -3.74 15.98
C THR A 31 4.88 -4.01 14.57
N PRO A 32 5.04 -2.97 13.73
CA PRO A 32 5.73 -3.14 12.46
C PRO A 32 7.16 -3.66 12.68
N ILE A 33 7.58 -4.61 11.85
CA ILE A 33 8.94 -5.20 11.96
C ILE A 33 10.05 -4.15 11.83
N SER A 34 9.79 -3.02 11.18
CA SER A 34 10.71 -1.88 11.10
C SER A 34 11.13 -1.34 12.48
N ASN A 35 10.35 -1.58 13.51
CA ASN A 35 10.62 -1.10 14.87
C ASN A 35 11.54 -2.03 15.68
N ILE A 36 11.94 -3.18 15.15
CA ILE A 36 12.74 -4.19 15.88
C ILE A 36 13.99 -3.62 16.57
N ASN A 37 14.67 -2.65 15.93
CA ASN A 37 15.86 -2.04 16.51
C ASN A 37 15.54 -0.99 17.59
N ARG A 38 14.30 -0.47 17.62
CA ARG A 38 13.85 0.55 18.57
C ARG A 38 13.26 -0.07 19.83
N LEU A 39 12.59 -1.21 19.70
CA LEU A 39 11.90 -1.87 20.82
C LEU A 39 12.81 -2.07 22.04
N ASN A 40 14.00 -2.64 21.86
CA ASN A 40 14.95 -2.86 22.96
C ASN A 40 15.48 -1.56 23.61
N LYS A 41 15.35 -0.43 22.92
CA LYS A 41 15.74 0.88 23.46
C LYS A 41 14.59 1.55 24.18
N ALA A 42 13.38 1.44 23.61
CA ALA A 42 12.21 2.16 24.07
C ALA A 42 11.45 1.44 25.19
N LEU A 43 11.54 0.12 25.26
CA LEU A 43 10.71 -0.68 26.16
C LEU A 43 11.57 -1.55 27.07
N ASN A 44 11.12 -1.73 28.31
CA ASN A 44 11.65 -2.69 29.24
C ASN A 44 10.86 -4.00 29.11
N PHE A 45 11.54 -5.09 28.73
CA PHE A 45 10.95 -6.42 28.57
C PHE A 45 11.28 -7.35 29.75
N GLU A 46 11.88 -6.84 30.84
CA GLU A 46 12.16 -7.66 32.01
C GLU A 46 10.84 -8.04 32.71
N ASN A 47 10.69 -9.32 32.97
CA ASN A 47 9.52 -9.88 33.70
C ASN A 47 8.13 -9.68 33.05
N ILE A 48 8.08 -9.66 31.71
CA ILE A 48 6.82 -9.50 30.97
C ILE A 48 6.49 -10.79 30.22
N ASP A 49 5.31 -11.36 30.49
CA ASP A 49 4.73 -12.49 29.75
C ASP A 49 3.88 -11.98 28.54
N THR A 50 4.38 -10.98 27.87
CA THR A 50 3.71 -10.38 26.70
C THR A 50 4.18 -11.03 25.40
N LYS A 51 3.26 -11.54 24.59
CA LYS A 51 3.56 -12.06 23.25
C LYS A 51 3.90 -10.92 22.31
N LEU A 52 5.07 -11.00 21.67
CA LEU A 52 5.53 -10.01 20.70
C LEU A 52 5.24 -10.50 19.28
N LEU A 53 4.45 -9.74 18.53
CA LEU A 53 4.12 -10.02 17.14
C LEU A 53 4.67 -8.93 16.23
N PHE A 54 5.44 -9.33 15.23
CA PHE A 54 5.93 -8.43 14.17
C PHE A 54 5.01 -8.48 12.97
N TRP A 55 4.63 -7.31 12.49
CA TRP A 55 3.78 -7.17 11.31
C TRP A 55 4.52 -6.49 10.15
N CYS A 56 4.63 -7.19 9.03
CA CYS A 56 5.17 -6.65 7.79
C CYS A 56 4.04 -6.04 6.98
N ILE A 57 3.84 -4.73 7.15
CA ILE A 57 2.75 -3.96 6.51
C ILE A 57 3.16 -3.29 5.18
N HIS A 58 4.44 -3.35 4.84
CA HIS A 58 4.97 -2.79 3.60
C HIS A 58 6.16 -3.61 3.12
N PRO A 59 6.30 -3.92 1.83
CA PRO A 59 7.38 -4.76 1.30
C PRO A 59 8.77 -4.29 1.69
N LEU A 60 8.94 -2.97 1.82
CA LEU A 60 10.24 -2.37 2.16
C LEU A 60 10.53 -2.26 3.66
N ASN A 61 9.62 -2.69 4.55
CA ASN A 61 9.82 -2.54 6.00
C ASN A 61 11.16 -3.13 6.46
N VAL A 62 11.49 -4.33 6.02
CA VAL A 62 12.76 -4.98 6.38
C VAL A 62 13.95 -4.38 5.65
N LEU A 63 13.79 -4.01 4.38
CA LEU A 63 14.86 -3.35 3.63
C LEU A 63 15.27 -2.02 4.30
N HIS A 64 14.30 -1.24 4.79
CA HIS A 64 14.58 0.08 5.38
C HIS A 64 15.39 0.01 6.70
N ILE A 65 15.32 -1.10 7.44
CA ILE A 65 16.19 -1.31 8.61
C ILE A 65 17.60 -1.80 8.25
N MET A 66 17.80 -2.21 7.00
CA MET A 66 19.12 -2.56 6.50
C MET A 66 19.95 -1.31 6.17
N PRO A 67 21.28 -1.35 6.30
CA PRO A 67 22.13 -0.23 5.94
C PRO A 67 21.90 0.23 4.51
N LYS A 68 21.69 1.53 4.33
CA LYS A 68 21.37 2.17 3.04
C LYS A 68 20.10 1.61 2.34
N GLY A 69 19.25 0.87 3.04
CA GLY A 69 18.05 0.24 2.48
C GLY A 69 17.13 1.21 1.78
N ALA A 70 16.87 2.38 2.37
CA ALA A 70 16.06 3.43 1.73
C ALA A 70 16.63 3.93 0.39
N LYS A 71 17.95 3.87 0.18
CA LYS A 71 18.58 4.20 -1.11
C LYS A 71 18.47 3.03 -2.09
N LEU A 72 18.51 1.80 -1.58
CA LEU A 72 18.45 0.58 -2.39
C LEU A 72 17.07 0.31 -2.99
N GLN A 73 15.99 0.83 -2.42
CA GLN A 73 14.61 0.57 -2.86
C GLN A 73 14.36 0.86 -4.35
N ASN A 74 15.11 1.78 -4.95
CA ASN A 74 14.96 2.18 -6.35
C ASN A 74 15.73 1.28 -7.34
N TYR A 75 16.48 0.31 -6.84
CA TYR A 75 17.26 -0.61 -7.66
C TYR A 75 16.53 -1.95 -7.84
N PRO A 76 16.85 -2.72 -8.90
CA PRO A 76 16.33 -4.07 -9.06
C PRO A 76 16.68 -4.97 -7.87
N MET A 77 15.81 -5.93 -7.54
CA MET A 77 15.98 -6.87 -6.41
C MET A 77 17.34 -7.60 -6.45
N ILE A 78 17.79 -8.01 -7.63
CA ILE A 78 19.09 -8.68 -7.80
C ILE A 78 20.23 -7.80 -7.31
N PHE A 79 20.20 -6.50 -7.64
CA PHE A 79 21.21 -5.55 -7.18
C PHE A 79 21.12 -5.31 -5.67
N GLN A 80 19.90 -5.18 -5.13
CA GLN A 80 19.69 -5.03 -3.68
C GLN A 80 20.32 -6.21 -2.92
N LYS A 81 20.02 -7.44 -3.35
CA LYS A 81 20.59 -8.68 -2.79
C LYS A 81 22.11 -8.69 -2.86
N PHE A 82 22.64 -8.48 -4.06
CA PHE A 82 24.09 -8.47 -4.27
C PHE A 82 24.77 -7.46 -3.34
N PHE A 83 24.27 -6.23 -3.30
CA PHE A 83 24.84 -5.17 -2.46
C PHE A 83 24.81 -5.53 -0.98
N LEU A 84 23.68 -6.02 -0.47
CA LEU A 84 23.54 -6.40 0.94
C LEU A 84 24.39 -7.60 1.29
N LYS A 85 24.47 -8.62 0.44
CA LYS A 85 25.31 -9.80 0.66
C LYS A 85 26.81 -9.48 0.64
N THR A 86 27.23 -8.55 -0.24
CA THR A 86 28.65 -8.19 -0.38
C THR A 86 29.12 -7.25 0.72
N PHE A 87 28.40 -6.13 0.92
CA PHE A 87 28.89 -5.08 1.81
C PHE A 87 28.34 -5.14 3.23
N TYR A 88 27.24 -5.88 3.47
CA TYR A 88 26.57 -5.96 4.76
C TYR A 88 26.20 -7.39 5.15
N ASN A 89 27.03 -8.37 4.77
CA ASN A 89 26.76 -9.80 4.93
C ASN A 89 26.33 -10.19 6.36
N LYS A 90 27.05 -9.71 7.39
CA LYS A 90 26.71 -10.01 8.79
C LYS A 90 25.29 -9.59 9.17
N LYS A 91 24.90 -8.36 8.78
CA LYS A 91 23.54 -7.84 9.05
C LYS A 91 22.50 -8.55 8.20
N TYR A 92 22.82 -8.83 6.94
CA TYR A 92 21.96 -9.58 6.02
C TYR A 92 21.64 -10.98 6.59
N ARG A 93 22.67 -11.75 7.00
CA ARG A 93 22.47 -13.07 7.61
C ARG A 93 21.69 -13.00 8.92
N ARG A 94 22.00 -12.01 9.78
CA ARG A 94 21.24 -11.83 11.03
C ARG A 94 19.75 -11.59 10.74
N MET A 95 19.42 -10.71 9.80
CA MET A 95 18.03 -10.42 9.48
C MET A 95 17.33 -11.63 8.85
N LYS A 96 18.03 -12.35 7.96
CA LYS A 96 17.56 -13.61 7.40
C LYS A 96 17.17 -14.60 8.51
N ASN A 97 18.06 -14.85 9.47
CA ASN A 97 17.82 -15.77 10.57
C ASN A 97 16.66 -15.31 11.46
N LEU A 98 16.60 -14.02 11.81
CA LEU A 98 15.49 -13.46 12.60
C LEU A 98 14.14 -13.65 11.93
N LEU A 99 14.04 -13.40 10.61
CA LEU A 99 12.79 -13.62 9.87
C LEU A 99 12.39 -15.10 9.90
N THR A 100 13.34 -16.00 9.67
CA THR A 100 13.08 -17.45 9.71
C THR A 100 12.63 -17.89 11.10
N GLU A 101 13.30 -17.43 12.14
CA GLU A 101 12.99 -17.75 13.53
C GLU A 101 11.60 -17.20 13.93
N PHE A 102 11.33 -15.92 13.66
CA PHE A 102 10.05 -15.31 14.04
C PHE A 102 8.86 -15.92 13.30
N THR A 103 9.02 -16.29 12.04
CA THR A 103 7.95 -17.00 11.32
C THR A 103 7.74 -18.41 11.84
N SER A 104 8.81 -19.15 12.18
CA SER A 104 8.69 -20.49 12.77
C SER A 104 8.03 -20.48 14.16
N MET A 105 8.15 -19.37 14.89
CA MET A 105 7.53 -19.16 16.20
C MET A 105 6.12 -18.52 16.12
N ASN A 106 5.57 -18.33 14.93
CA ASN A 106 4.33 -17.57 14.70
C ASN A 106 4.37 -16.16 15.30
N ALA A 107 5.53 -15.52 15.26
CA ALA A 107 5.76 -14.18 15.80
C ALA A 107 5.95 -13.12 14.68
N CYS A 108 5.88 -13.50 13.42
CA CYS A 108 5.96 -12.57 12.28
C CYS A 108 4.88 -12.90 11.24
N TYR A 109 4.06 -11.90 10.95
CA TYR A 109 2.97 -11.97 9.98
C TYR A 109 3.17 -10.97 8.84
N PHE A 110 2.62 -11.32 7.68
CA PHE A 110 2.69 -10.47 6.49
C PHE A 110 1.29 -9.91 6.18
N MET A 111 1.22 -8.68 5.75
CA MET A 111 -0.06 -8.06 5.38
C MET A 111 -0.68 -8.78 4.17
N ASP A 112 0.15 -9.14 3.19
CA ASP A 112 -0.27 -9.73 1.92
C ASP A 112 0.88 -10.51 1.26
N PHE A 113 0.57 -11.12 0.11
CA PHE A 113 1.54 -11.85 -0.69
C PHE A 113 2.74 -11.01 -1.13
N GLU A 114 2.55 -9.74 -1.50
CA GLU A 114 3.67 -8.89 -1.95
C GLU A 114 4.67 -8.66 -0.82
N ASN A 115 4.18 -8.45 0.40
CA ASN A 115 5.01 -8.31 1.59
C ASN A 115 5.82 -9.57 1.88
N LEU A 116 5.17 -10.74 1.83
CA LEU A 116 5.81 -12.04 2.00
C LEU A 116 6.84 -12.32 0.89
N ASN A 117 6.41 -12.19 -0.37
CA ASN A 117 7.21 -12.51 -1.54
C ASN A 117 8.48 -11.64 -1.63
N TYR A 118 8.36 -10.36 -1.29
CA TYR A 118 9.51 -9.47 -1.26
C TYR A 118 10.59 -9.95 -0.27
N GLN A 119 10.21 -10.41 0.93
CA GLN A 119 11.15 -10.93 1.91
C GLN A 119 11.74 -12.27 1.46
N LYS A 120 10.92 -13.18 0.93
CA LYS A 120 11.39 -14.45 0.36
C LYS A 120 12.46 -14.21 -0.71
N MET A 121 12.18 -13.29 -1.64
CA MET A 121 13.11 -12.93 -2.71
C MET A 121 14.36 -12.22 -2.21
N LEU A 122 14.24 -11.27 -1.27
CA LEU A 122 15.38 -10.50 -0.77
C LEU A 122 16.39 -11.37 -0.01
N PHE A 123 15.90 -12.30 0.81
CA PHE A 123 16.74 -13.09 1.72
C PHE A 123 17.00 -14.51 1.25
N ASP A 124 16.46 -14.95 0.11
CA ASP A 124 16.53 -16.37 -0.34
C ASP A 124 16.10 -17.33 0.77
N ILE A 125 14.89 -17.17 1.26
CA ILE A 125 14.29 -18.02 2.29
C ILE A 125 12.89 -18.45 1.88
N ASP A 126 12.50 -19.60 2.36
CA ASP A 126 11.10 -19.99 2.35
C ASP A 126 10.48 -19.61 3.70
N LEU A 127 9.34 -18.92 3.63
CA LEU A 127 8.59 -18.44 4.78
C LEU A 127 7.16 -18.96 4.66
N SER A 128 6.54 -19.28 5.79
CA SER A 128 5.13 -19.68 5.84
C SER A 128 4.21 -18.55 5.36
N LYS A 129 3.05 -18.94 4.83
CA LYS A 129 2.03 -18.00 4.33
C LYS A 129 1.11 -17.54 5.46
N ASP A 130 1.69 -16.95 6.51
CA ASP A 130 0.91 -16.45 7.64
C ASP A 130 0.57 -14.98 7.42
N TYR A 131 -0.68 -14.75 7.01
CA TYR A 131 -1.16 -13.41 6.71
C TYR A 131 -1.95 -12.81 7.88
N LEU A 132 -1.68 -11.53 8.15
CA LEU A 132 -2.50 -10.66 8.98
C LEU A 132 -2.91 -9.47 8.07
N PRO A 133 -4.01 -9.60 7.32
CA PRO A 133 -4.40 -8.59 6.36
C PRO A 133 -4.94 -7.33 7.04
N VAL A 134 -4.87 -6.21 6.32
CA VAL A 134 -5.53 -4.98 6.74
C VAL A 134 -7.03 -5.14 6.60
N CYS A 135 -7.76 -4.86 7.68
CA CYS A 135 -9.21 -4.78 7.66
C CYS A 135 -9.65 -3.34 7.39
N CYS A 136 -10.60 -3.16 6.48
CA CYS A 136 -11.30 -1.90 6.31
C CYS A 136 -12.77 -2.09 6.74
N PRO A 137 -13.36 -1.12 7.44
CA PRO A 137 -14.79 -1.14 7.73
C PRO A 137 -15.58 -1.24 6.42
N ILE A 138 -16.63 -2.05 6.42
CA ILE A 138 -17.58 -2.06 5.30
C ILE A 138 -18.37 -0.74 5.38
N PRO A 139 -18.36 0.06 4.31
CA PRO A 139 -19.16 1.29 4.28
C PRO A 139 -20.63 0.98 4.51
N SER A 140 -21.28 1.74 5.38
CA SER A 140 -22.74 1.63 5.62
C SER A 140 -23.57 2.37 4.60
N GLU A 141 -22.93 3.10 3.70
CA GLU A 141 -23.60 3.96 2.72
C GLU A 141 -24.12 3.11 1.56
N GLU A 142 -25.41 3.21 1.28
CA GLU A 142 -25.99 2.63 0.06
C GLU A 142 -25.64 3.49 -1.14
N ALA A 143 -25.32 2.83 -2.25
CA ALA A 143 -25.06 3.51 -3.51
C ALA A 143 -26.31 4.32 -3.90
N ASN A 144 -26.22 5.62 -3.76
CA ASN A 144 -27.19 6.50 -4.39
C ASN A 144 -26.87 6.50 -5.89
N THR A 145 -27.50 5.61 -6.64
CA THR A 145 -27.29 5.40 -8.09
C THR A 145 -27.83 6.58 -8.92
N GLY A 146 -27.77 7.77 -8.36
CA GLY A 146 -28.18 9.01 -8.98
C GLY A 146 -27.20 9.46 -10.04
N LEU A 147 -27.61 9.26 -11.30
CA LEU A 147 -27.22 10.10 -12.44
C LEU A 147 -25.77 10.01 -12.92
N ILE A 148 -25.28 8.81 -13.16
CA ILE A 148 -24.18 8.67 -14.09
C ILE A 148 -24.75 8.91 -15.49
N SER A 149 -24.27 9.96 -16.17
CA SER A 149 -24.72 10.32 -17.51
C SER A 149 -24.42 9.21 -18.50
N ALA A 150 -25.39 8.87 -19.36
CA ALA A 150 -25.17 7.87 -20.41
C ALA A 150 -24.04 8.27 -21.38
N ASP A 151 -23.76 9.56 -21.52
CA ASP A 151 -22.80 10.14 -22.46
C ASP A 151 -21.41 10.39 -21.85
N GLU A 152 -21.24 10.11 -20.57
CA GLU A 152 -19.98 10.30 -19.86
C GLU A 152 -19.49 8.99 -19.24
N ILE A 153 -18.19 8.88 -19.03
CA ILE A 153 -17.56 7.87 -18.20
C ILE A 153 -16.65 8.54 -17.17
N ASN A 154 -16.94 8.32 -15.92
CA ASN A 154 -16.27 8.95 -14.80
C ASN A 154 -15.26 7.99 -14.18
N ILE A 155 -14.01 8.24 -14.42
CA ILE A 155 -12.90 7.43 -13.97
C ILE A 155 -12.30 8.10 -12.74
N CYS A 156 -12.18 7.40 -11.65
CA CYS A 156 -11.55 7.91 -10.44
C CYS A 156 -10.18 7.30 -10.23
N ILE A 157 -9.20 8.11 -9.84
CA ILE A 157 -7.90 7.66 -9.38
C ILE A 157 -7.74 8.14 -7.94
N LEU A 158 -7.70 7.18 -6.99
CA LEU A 158 -7.69 7.46 -5.57
C LEU A 158 -6.35 7.13 -4.93
N GLY A 159 -5.73 8.12 -4.28
CA GLY A 159 -4.53 7.90 -3.50
C GLY A 159 -3.60 9.12 -3.43
N ARG A 160 -2.63 9.06 -2.51
CA ARG A 160 -1.61 10.11 -2.36
C ARG A 160 -0.79 10.25 -3.65
N LEU A 161 -0.52 11.47 -4.08
CA LEU A 161 0.29 11.75 -5.27
C LEU A 161 1.79 11.75 -4.94
N VAL A 162 2.28 10.58 -4.48
CA VAL A 162 3.70 10.28 -4.25
C VAL A 162 4.27 9.53 -5.44
N LYS A 163 5.60 9.53 -5.57
CA LYS A 163 6.29 9.08 -6.79
C LYS A 163 5.87 7.67 -7.22
N GLU A 164 5.80 6.73 -6.28
CA GLU A 164 5.46 5.33 -6.57
C GLU A 164 4.02 5.12 -7.04
N LYS A 165 3.12 6.08 -6.77
CA LYS A 165 1.72 6.05 -7.20
C LYS A 165 1.46 6.88 -8.46
N VAL A 166 2.23 7.95 -8.68
CA VAL A 166 2.01 8.85 -9.83
C VAL A 166 2.43 8.22 -11.15
N TYR A 167 3.47 7.40 -11.21
CA TYR A 167 3.83 6.75 -12.47
C TYR A 167 2.76 5.75 -12.97
N PRO A 168 2.17 4.89 -12.13
CA PRO A 168 0.99 4.11 -12.52
C PRO A 168 -0.21 4.97 -12.93
N LEU A 169 -0.48 6.06 -12.22
CA LEU A 169 -1.54 7.02 -12.59
C LEU A 169 -1.29 7.57 -14.02
N ILE A 170 -0.08 8.01 -14.32
CA ILE A 170 0.28 8.49 -15.68
C ILE A 170 0.05 7.38 -16.72
N ALA A 171 0.38 6.12 -16.41
CA ALA A 171 0.10 5.00 -17.30
C ALA A 171 -1.40 4.78 -17.53
N VAL A 172 -2.26 4.99 -16.52
CA VAL A 172 -3.72 4.98 -16.69
C VAL A 172 -4.15 6.09 -17.63
N LEU A 173 -3.69 7.34 -17.42
CA LEU A 173 -4.04 8.47 -18.27
C LEU A 173 -3.61 8.22 -19.73
N ASP A 174 -2.42 7.67 -19.95
CA ASP A 174 -1.91 7.35 -21.29
C ASP A 174 -2.77 6.29 -21.99
N ASN A 175 -3.28 5.29 -21.25
CA ASN A 175 -4.22 4.31 -21.80
C ASN A 175 -5.57 4.95 -22.12
N LEU A 176 -6.10 5.79 -21.22
CA LEU A 176 -7.40 6.45 -21.42
C LEU A 176 -7.41 7.38 -22.64
N VAL A 177 -6.29 8.05 -22.94
CA VAL A 177 -6.14 8.85 -24.17
C VAL A 177 -6.33 8.01 -25.42
N ASN A 178 -5.82 6.77 -25.39
CA ASN A 178 -5.84 5.86 -26.53
C ASN A 178 -7.10 4.97 -26.58
N TYR A 179 -7.89 4.97 -25.50
CA TYR A 179 -9.16 4.22 -25.45
C TYR A 179 -10.20 4.91 -26.30
N ASP A 180 -10.66 4.23 -27.35
CA ASP A 180 -11.68 4.74 -28.25
C ASP A 180 -13.07 4.55 -27.67
N THR A 181 -13.81 5.63 -27.50
CA THR A 181 -15.19 5.67 -27.03
C THR A 181 -15.87 6.96 -27.46
N LYS A 182 -17.15 6.90 -27.73
CA LYS A 182 -17.99 8.08 -28.00
C LYS A 182 -18.29 8.88 -26.74
N LYS A 183 -18.12 8.27 -25.55
CA LYS A 183 -18.40 8.93 -24.28
C LYS A 183 -17.29 9.91 -23.90
N LYS A 184 -17.69 11.03 -23.30
CA LYS A 184 -16.75 11.97 -22.68
C LYS A 184 -16.05 11.31 -21.50
N LYS A 185 -14.73 11.35 -21.46
CA LYS A 185 -13.93 10.78 -20.38
C LYS A 185 -13.60 11.85 -19.34
N ILE A 186 -14.13 11.70 -18.13
CA ILE A 186 -13.88 12.57 -16.98
C ILE A 186 -13.01 11.79 -16.00
N VAL A 187 -11.88 12.36 -15.60
CA VAL A 187 -10.94 11.71 -14.68
C VAL A 187 -10.84 12.52 -13.40
N HIS A 188 -11.37 11.95 -12.32
CA HIS A 188 -11.31 12.52 -10.97
C HIS A 188 -10.05 12.03 -10.27
N ILE A 189 -9.13 12.93 -9.94
CA ILE A 189 -7.91 12.62 -9.21
C ILE A 189 -8.11 13.05 -7.77
N ILE A 190 -8.37 12.07 -6.89
CA ILE A 190 -8.62 12.29 -5.45
C ILE A 190 -7.35 11.99 -4.67
N GLY A 191 -6.82 13.00 -4.02
CA GLY A 191 -5.58 12.99 -3.27
C GLY A 191 -4.64 14.10 -3.69
N ASP A 192 -3.57 14.28 -2.93
CA ASP A 192 -2.55 15.29 -3.19
C ASP A 192 -1.16 14.76 -2.82
N GLY A 193 -0.10 15.50 -3.18
CA GLY A 193 1.28 15.18 -2.87
C GLY A 193 2.29 15.84 -3.83
N ASP A 194 3.55 15.83 -3.41
CA ASP A 194 4.67 16.53 -4.08
C ASP A 194 4.91 16.07 -5.52
N SER A 195 4.49 14.86 -5.86
CA SER A 195 4.69 14.30 -7.20
C SER A 195 3.60 14.66 -8.20
N LYS A 196 2.56 15.41 -7.78
CA LYS A 196 1.52 15.96 -8.69
C LYS A 196 2.13 16.68 -9.89
N ARG A 197 3.23 17.41 -9.70
CA ARG A 197 3.98 18.12 -10.75
C ARG A 197 4.49 17.23 -11.89
N LEU A 198 4.55 15.91 -11.70
CA LEU A 198 4.95 14.97 -12.75
C LEU A 198 3.84 14.71 -13.77
N ILE A 199 2.60 15.10 -13.46
CA ILE A 199 1.44 14.93 -14.34
C ILE A 199 1.42 16.10 -15.33
N ASN A 200 1.80 15.85 -16.58
CA ASN A 200 1.71 16.84 -17.65
C ASN A 200 0.25 16.96 -18.12
N THR A 201 -0.51 17.89 -17.54
CA THR A 201 -1.93 18.10 -17.86
C THR A 201 -2.17 18.53 -19.31
N GLU A 202 -1.26 19.30 -19.89
CA GLU A 202 -1.34 19.76 -21.27
C GLU A 202 -1.40 18.61 -22.28
N LYS A 203 -0.72 17.49 -21.96
CA LYS A 203 -0.73 16.26 -22.78
C LYS A 203 -2.14 15.68 -22.95
N TYR A 204 -3.02 15.89 -21.96
CA TYR A 204 -4.31 15.19 -21.83
C TYR A 204 -5.52 16.08 -22.15
N LYS A 205 -5.38 17.41 -22.11
CA LYS A 205 -6.48 18.40 -22.14
C LYS A 205 -7.47 18.25 -23.29
N ASN A 206 -7.04 17.75 -24.44
CA ASN A 206 -7.91 17.62 -25.62
C ASN A 206 -8.70 16.30 -25.66
N LYS A 207 -8.40 15.34 -24.77
CA LYS A 207 -8.99 14.00 -24.78
C LYS A 207 -9.58 13.57 -23.44
N LEU A 208 -9.15 14.19 -22.35
CA LEU A 208 -9.60 13.88 -21.00
C LEU A 208 -9.99 15.18 -20.27
N ASP A 209 -11.10 15.15 -19.55
CA ASP A 209 -11.47 16.18 -18.59
C ASP A 209 -10.84 15.82 -17.24
N LEU A 210 -9.68 16.40 -16.91
CA LEU A 210 -8.96 16.10 -15.67
C LEU A 210 -9.43 16.99 -14.52
N ARG A 211 -9.98 16.40 -13.46
CA ARG A 211 -10.47 17.09 -12.27
C ARG A 211 -9.61 16.73 -11.06
N PHE A 212 -8.79 17.66 -10.61
CA PHE A 212 -8.02 17.50 -9.38
C PHE A 212 -8.88 17.88 -8.18
N VAL A 213 -9.41 16.88 -7.52
CA VAL A 213 -10.33 17.05 -6.37
C VAL A 213 -9.56 17.44 -5.09
N GLY A 214 -8.29 17.05 -5.01
CA GLY A 214 -7.51 17.22 -3.79
C GLY A 214 -7.79 16.13 -2.76
N THR A 215 -7.37 16.38 -1.51
CA THR A 215 -7.56 15.42 -0.40
C THR A 215 -8.92 15.64 0.25
N ILE A 216 -9.73 14.59 0.30
CA ILE A 216 -10.96 14.55 1.10
C ILE A 216 -10.62 13.79 2.39
N SER A 217 -10.61 14.50 3.52
CA SER A 217 -10.17 13.94 4.81
C SER A 217 -11.29 13.26 5.59
N ASP A 218 -12.53 13.70 5.38
CA ASP A 218 -13.69 13.06 5.97
C ASP A 218 -14.11 11.85 5.14
N ILE A 219 -14.21 10.69 5.80
CA ILE A 219 -14.45 9.41 5.12
C ILE A 219 -15.85 9.32 4.52
N SER A 220 -16.85 9.86 5.21
CA SER A 220 -18.24 9.89 4.72
C SER A 220 -18.37 10.77 3.45
N THR A 221 -17.74 11.93 3.48
CA THR A 221 -17.66 12.83 2.30
C THR A 221 -16.93 12.15 1.14
N LEU A 222 -15.84 11.42 1.41
CA LEU A 222 -15.12 10.66 0.38
C LEU A 222 -16.00 9.57 -0.22
N HIS A 223 -16.68 8.79 0.60
CA HIS A 223 -17.59 7.73 0.14
C HIS A 223 -18.74 8.31 -0.70
N SER A 224 -19.40 9.34 -0.19
CA SER A 224 -20.48 10.04 -0.94
C SER A 224 -19.97 10.57 -2.28
N TYR A 225 -18.77 11.17 -2.31
CA TYR A 225 -18.16 11.63 -3.56
C TYR A 225 -17.93 10.48 -4.55
N MET A 226 -17.35 9.37 -4.09
CA MET A 226 -17.09 8.20 -4.94
C MET A 226 -18.39 7.61 -5.49
N LEU A 227 -19.42 7.45 -4.66
CA LEU A 227 -20.73 6.92 -5.07
C LEU A 227 -21.45 7.82 -6.09
N CYS A 228 -21.30 9.14 -5.96
CA CYS A 228 -21.97 10.09 -6.86
C CYS A 228 -21.22 10.35 -8.17
N HIS A 229 -19.90 10.14 -8.19
CA HIS A 229 -19.07 10.63 -9.29
C HIS A 229 -18.12 9.59 -9.90
N CYS A 230 -18.17 8.30 -9.53
CA CYS A 230 -17.21 7.34 -10.04
C CYS A 230 -17.88 6.09 -10.60
N ASP A 231 -17.66 5.80 -11.88
CA ASP A 231 -18.08 4.56 -12.54
C ASP A 231 -17.06 3.42 -12.28
N ILE A 232 -15.78 3.79 -12.16
CA ILE A 232 -14.67 2.87 -11.95
C ILE A 232 -13.55 3.58 -11.20
N ILE A 233 -12.90 2.87 -10.28
CA ILE A 233 -11.82 3.42 -9.45
C ILE A 233 -10.52 2.67 -9.69
N PHE A 234 -9.45 3.40 -9.97
CA PHE A 234 -8.08 2.91 -10.03
C PHE A 234 -7.36 3.27 -8.74
N ALA A 235 -6.94 2.28 -7.98
CA ALA A 235 -6.31 2.50 -6.68
C ALA A 235 -5.31 1.40 -6.30
N MET A 236 -4.59 1.61 -5.21
CA MET A 236 -3.76 0.62 -4.53
C MET A 236 -3.78 0.85 -3.02
N GLY A 237 -3.42 -0.17 -2.24
CA GLY A 237 -3.48 -0.13 -0.78
C GLY A 237 -4.91 -0.15 -0.28
N THR A 238 -5.16 0.48 0.87
CA THR A 238 -6.50 0.51 1.49
C THR A 238 -7.56 1.18 0.61
N SER A 239 -7.16 2.10 -0.25
CA SER A 239 -8.08 2.80 -1.16
C SER A 239 -8.81 1.86 -2.14
N VAL A 240 -8.19 0.74 -2.55
CA VAL A 240 -8.86 -0.22 -3.42
C VAL A 240 -9.89 -1.06 -2.65
N ILE A 241 -9.63 -1.33 -1.35
CA ILE A 241 -10.60 -2.01 -0.47
C ILE A 241 -11.82 -1.11 -0.24
N GLU A 242 -11.59 0.17 0.04
CA GLU A 242 -12.68 1.16 0.21
C GLU A 242 -13.59 1.21 -1.02
N ALA A 243 -13.00 1.35 -2.21
CA ALA A 243 -13.75 1.35 -3.46
C ALA A 243 -14.59 0.09 -3.65
N SER A 244 -14.00 -1.08 -3.40
CA SER A 244 -14.70 -2.36 -3.51
C SER A 244 -15.79 -2.52 -2.45
N GLY A 245 -15.58 -2.02 -1.23
CA GLY A 245 -16.58 -2.00 -0.16
C GLY A 245 -17.82 -1.18 -0.53
N LEU A 246 -17.65 -0.13 -1.32
CA LEU A 246 -18.73 0.68 -1.89
C LEU A 246 -19.38 0.04 -3.14
N LYS A 247 -18.97 -1.18 -3.53
CA LYS A 247 -19.43 -1.88 -4.72
C LYS A 247 -19.14 -1.15 -6.04
N ILE A 248 -18.16 -0.25 -6.04
CA ILE A 248 -17.68 0.41 -7.27
C ILE A 248 -16.61 -0.49 -7.90
N PRO A 249 -16.67 -0.75 -9.22
CA PRO A 249 -15.62 -1.49 -9.91
C PRO A 249 -14.23 -0.93 -9.59
N ALA A 250 -13.39 -1.71 -8.95
CA ALA A 250 -12.08 -1.29 -8.49
C ALA A 250 -10.97 -2.01 -9.27
N VAL A 251 -10.06 -1.24 -9.83
CA VAL A 251 -8.89 -1.71 -10.58
C VAL A 251 -7.65 -1.56 -9.72
N LEU A 252 -6.94 -2.66 -9.53
CA LEU A 252 -5.71 -2.68 -8.78
C LEU A 252 -4.57 -2.08 -9.59
N LEU A 253 -3.85 -1.12 -9.01
CA LEU A 253 -2.67 -0.54 -9.62
C LEU A 253 -1.38 -1.12 -9.02
N PRO A 254 -0.33 -1.30 -9.85
CA PRO A 254 0.99 -1.58 -9.34
C PRO A 254 1.62 -0.33 -8.71
N TYR A 255 2.65 -0.50 -7.89
CA TYR A 255 3.52 0.63 -7.55
C TYR A 255 4.79 0.64 -8.42
N SER A 256 5.30 1.85 -8.71
CA SER A 256 6.54 1.99 -9.49
C SER A 256 7.24 3.31 -9.20
N TYR A 257 8.54 3.26 -8.96
CA TYR A 257 9.39 4.44 -8.80
C TYR A 257 9.92 5.02 -10.12
N ARG A 258 9.50 4.42 -11.27
CA ARG A 258 9.92 4.80 -12.63
C ARG A 258 8.70 4.84 -13.55
N PRO A 259 8.76 5.58 -14.68
CA PRO A 259 7.75 5.49 -15.71
C PRO A 259 7.53 4.05 -16.17
N ILE A 260 6.27 3.67 -16.33
CA ILE A 260 5.85 2.32 -16.76
C ILE A 260 4.79 2.41 -17.84
N LYS A 261 4.62 1.30 -18.57
CA LYS A 261 3.50 1.11 -19.50
C LYS A 261 2.67 -0.07 -19.01
N ILE A 262 1.39 0.16 -18.80
CA ILE A 262 0.45 -0.90 -18.39
C ILE A 262 -0.40 -1.24 -19.61
N ASN A 263 -0.31 -2.48 -20.10
CA ASN A 263 -1.07 -2.93 -21.26
C ASN A 263 -2.37 -3.63 -20.88
N LYS A 264 -2.42 -4.21 -19.69
CA LYS A 264 -3.61 -4.85 -19.12
C LYS A 264 -3.78 -4.41 -17.68
N PHE A 265 -5.03 -4.21 -17.27
CA PHE A 265 -5.40 -3.91 -15.91
C PHE A 265 -6.11 -5.10 -15.29
N ALA A 266 -5.84 -5.34 -14.01
CA ALA A 266 -6.52 -6.37 -13.23
C ALA A 266 -7.55 -5.75 -12.29
N TYR A 267 -8.73 -6.32 -12.23
CA TYR A 267 -9.70 -5.93 -11.22
C TYR A 267 -9.29 -6.43 -9.83
N PHE A 268 -9.68 -5.69 -8.80
CA PHE A 268 -9.31 -6.06 -7.43
C PHE A 268 -9.92 -7.40 -6.98
N TYR A 269 -11.11 -7.77 -7.47
CA TYR A 269 -11.71 -9.07 -7.16
C TYR A 269 -10.92 -10.27 -7.70
N GLU A 270 -9.99 -10.03 -8.63
CA GLU A 270 -9.06 -11.04 -9.16
C GLU A 270 -7.78 -11.17 -8.31
N ALA A 271 -7.61 -10.28 -7.31
CA ALA A 271 -6.45 -10.31 -6.42
C ALA A 271 -6.45 -11.59 -5.56
N PHE A 272 -5.27 -12.10 -5.27
CA PHE A 272 -5.06 -13.29 -4.46
C PHE A 272 -4.23 -12.95 -3.21
N ASP A 273 -4.29 -13.81 -2.20
CA ASP A 273 -3.44 -13.71 -1.00
C ASP A 273 -3.40 -12.26 -0.42
N TYR A 274 -4.56 -11.59 -0.37
CA TYR A 274 -4.76 -10.23 0.18
C TYR A 274 -3.96 -9.11 -0.48
N VAL A 275 -3.49 -9.29 -1.72
CA VAL A 275 -2.67 -8.28 -2.44
C VAL A 275 -3.44 -6.99 -2.62
N LEU A 276 -2.85 -5.88 -2.12
CA LEU A 276 -3.37 -4.52 -2.22
C LEU A 276 -2.57 -3.64 -3.20
N GLY A 277 -1.58 -4.20 -3.86
CA GLY A 277 -0.70 -3.56 -4.83
C GLY A 277 0.60 -4.35 -4.94
N THR A 278 1.15 -4.44 -6.14
CA THR A 278 2.37 -5.18 -6.40
C THR A 278 3.40 -4.30 -7.07
N ASN A 279 4.67 -4.72 -7.04
CA ASN A 279 5.64 -4.10 -7.94
C ASN A 279 5.25 -4.37 -9.40
N TYR A 280 5.67 -3.47 -10.29
CA TYR A 280 5.25 -3.54 -11.69
C TYR A 280 5.61 -4.85 -12.41
N ASN A 281 6.71 -5.50 -12.05
CA ASN A 281 7.10 -6.76 -12.72
C ASN A 281 6.16 -7.90 -12.34
N LEU A 282 5.86 -8.06 -11.05
CA LEU A 282 4.90 -9.04 -10.57
C LEU A 282 3.48 -8.73 -11.08
N TYR A 283 3.12 -7.45 -11.17
CA TYR A 283 1.84 -7.04 -11.73
C TYR A 283 1.65 -7.49 -13.17
N LYS A 284 2.66 -7.41 -14.01
CA LYS A 284 2.59 -7.90 -15.39
C LYS A 284 2.26 -9.40 -15.47
N GLU A 285 2.89 -10.18 -14.61
CA GLU A 285 2.62 -11.62 -14.53
C GLU A 285 1.20 -11.90 -14.04
N PHE A 286 0.75 -11.16 -13.03
CA PHE A 286 -0.61 -11.23 -12.50
C PHE A 286 -1.64 -10.84 -13.56
N ALA A 287 -1.52 -9.69 -14.19
CA ALA A 287 -2.46 -9.20 -15.20
C ALA A 287 -2.47 -10.03 -16.51
N GLN A 288 -1.46 -10.88 -16.73
CA GLN A 288 -1.47 -11.83 -17.85
C GLN A 288 -2.30 -13.08 -17.57
N ARG A 289 -2.45 -13.47 -16.29
CA ARG A 289 -3.22 -14.64 -15.88
C ARG A 289 -4.72 -14.39 -15.85
N THR A 290 -5.13 -13.15 -15.82
CA THR A 290 -6.51 -12.73 -15.68
C THR A 290 -7.28 -12.64 -17.02
N PHE A 291 -6.73 -13.13 -18.14
CA PHE A 291 -7.46 -13.45 -19.38
C PHE A 291 -6.58 -14.19 -20.39
#